data_c75ab757eb30ec0bc41eb56444f62997
#
_entry.id   c75ab757eb30ec0bc41eb56444f62997
#
_cell.length_a   1.000
_cell.length_b   1.000
_cell.length_c   1.000
_cell.angle_alpha   90.00
_cell.angle_beta   90.00
_cell.angle_gamma   90.00
#
_symmetry.space_group_name_H-M   'P 1'
#
loop_
_entity.id
_entity.type
_entity.pdbx_description
1 polymer ?
#
loop_
_entity_poly.entity_id
_entity_poly.type
_entity_poly.pdbx_seq_one_letter_code
_entity_poly.pdbx_strand_id
1 'polypeptide(L)'
;MALSASLLITLCCLGTAHAQDRPAHDPTVVAPPAPTPTRYSIDASLDPATHTVEGTLRLHWVNESAAPANDLWLHLYLNAFASDDTVFMRESRGQLRGVQQAGRGGIDITALDTASGVNLLPGARTDLIRGDATQMRVLLPAPIATGDAIDLLIRFRSRLPPVFARSGYVRDFHMVAQWFPKLARREPDGTWASFPYHGMGEFYSDFASYDLALSVPEGWVVGATGAQTAEEHRDGRAIRHFHADRVHDAAWVAWPHFRERFLTHEGVQVRILFPPGHEDAIARHERALREGLTRFGRAFGPYPYPTLTVVLPPRGADGAAGMEYPTLIVSAGPWLNVPGVHSPVPDDVTAHELAHEWFYGLVASNEVAWPMLDEGITQWATSRLLADVYGDARSAVSLPGLTLDGFEAQRLFSMRGRPIPAAGLPAYAFDDSTYGRSVYLRTALVLETTRRTYGAARFDRALGLYARAQRFRHPTPEDLFSSFDGVFGAAFSERVLRPALLRGETADARLLRMSSVSNHAGGYVTDIEAQRDGTVALPLWIELRTASGVRRRLPWAPGLPRFRASFTAREQFVSALLDPDRHDLLDRNALDGVISEHPAPPRAVLARLVALFHALVAAVGA
;
A
#
# COMPACT_ATOMS: atom_id res chain seq x y z
N MET A 1 -76.59 -14.13 -58.79
CA MET A 1 -75.92 -13.06 -59.54
C MET A 1 -75.42 -12.04 -58.53
N ALA A 2 -74.22 -12.09 -58.10
CA ALA A 2 -73.59 -11.04 -57.30
C ALA A 2 -72.10 -11.25 -57.42
N LEU A 3 -71.40 -10.31 -58.03
CA LEU A 3 -69.97 -10.26 -58.11
C LEU A 3 -69.35 -9.73 -56.79
N SER A 4 -68.44 -10.47 -56.25
CA SER A 4 -67.65 -10.04 -55.11
C SER A 4 -66.25 -9.60 -55.62
N ALA A 5 -65.94 -8.32 -55.36
CA ALA A 5 -64.60 -7.78 -55.61
C ALA A 5 -63.74 -7.98 -54.36
N SER A 6 -62.68 -8.77 -54.49
CA SER A 6 -61.67 -8.92 -53.43
C SER A 6 -60.57 -7.87 -53.57
N LEU A 7 -60.41 -7.03 -52.58
CA LEU A 7 -59.37 -6.04 -52.44
C LEU A 7 -58.19 -6.68 -51.70
N LEU A 8 -57.07 -6.92 -52.41
CA LEU A 8 -55.82 -7.37 -51.79
C LEU A 8 -55.08 -6.18 -51.18
N ILE A 9 -55.00 -6.16 -49.86
CA ILE A 9 -54.11 -5.24 -49.11
C ILE A 9 -52.77 -5.95 -48.89
N THR A 10 -51.75 -5.49 -49.58
CA THR A 10 -50.38 -5.94 -49.37
C THR A 10 -49.81 -5.22 -48.12
N LEU A 11 -49.66 -5.95 -47.03
CA LEU A 11 -49.01 -5.45 -45.81
C LEU A 11 -47.49 -5.55 -45.98
N CYS A 12 -46.78 -4.44 -46.22
CA CYS A 12 -45.35 -4.36 -46.11
C CYS A 12 -44.95 -4.45 -44.62
N CYS A 13 -44.44 -5.62 -44.20
CA CYS A 13 -43.76 -5.77 -42.93
C CYS A 13 -42.39 -5.07 -43.02
N LEU A 14 -42.30 -3.85 -42.51
CA LEU A 14 -41.05 -3.22 -42.16
C LEU A 14 -40.51 -3.92 -40.90
N GLY A 15 -39.62 -4.87 -41.07
CA GLY A 15 -38.84 -5.45 -40.01
C GLY A 15 -37.91 -4.39 -39.41
N THR A 16 -38.23 -3.89 -38.23
CA THR A 16 -37.29 -3.16 -37.40
C THR A 16 -36.22 -4.13 -36.93
N ALA A 17 -35.07 -4.08 -37.58
CA ALA A 17 -33.85 -4.72 -37.05
C ALA A 17 -33.52 -4.08 -35.71
N HIS A 18 -33.75 -4.80 -34.60
CA HIS A 18 -33.15 -4.46 -33.33
C HIS A 18 -31.64 -4.56 -33.50
N ALA A 19 -30.99 -3.41 -33.59
CA ALA A 19 -29.56 -3.34 -33.38
C ALA A 19 -29.30 -3.85 -31.96
N GLN A 20 -28.75 -5.04 -31.84
CA GLN A 20 -28.15 -5.48 -30.60
C GLN A 20 -27.07 -4.45 -30.25
N ASP A 21 -27.28 -3.66 -29.21
CA ASP A 21 -26.25 -2.85 -28.59
C ASP A 21 -25.08 -3.79 -28.24
N ARG A 22 -24.06 -3.78 -29.09
CA ARG A 22 -22.73 -4.26 -28.69
C ARG A 22 -22.32 -3.35 -27.52
N PRO A 23 -21.95 -3.91 -26.37
CA PRO A 23 -21.40 -3.09 -25.30
C PRO A 23 -20.25 -2.27 -25.92
N ALA A 24 -20.33 -0.95 -25.75
CA ALA A 24 -19.29 -0.04 -26.19
C ALA A 24 -17.95 -0.58 -25.67
N HIS A 25 -17.02 -0.82 -26.55
CA HIS A 25 -15.64 -1.13 -26.18
C HIS A 25 -15.18 -0.02 -25.24
N ASP A 26 -14.95 -0.35 -23.96
CA ASP A 26 -14.29 0.54 -23.02
C ASP A 26 -12.88 0.79 -23.58
N PRO A 27 -12.54 2.02 -24.02
CA PRO A 27 -11.24 2.32 -24.60
C PRO A 27 -10.10 2.25 -23.57
N THR A 28 -10.37 1.85 -22.32
CA THR A 28 -9.42 1.74 -21.22
C THR A 28 -8.96 0.30 -20.94
N VAL A 29 -9.35 -0.69 -21.72
CA VAL A 29 -8.73 -2.01 -21.66
C VAL A 29 -7.36 -1.91 -22.34
N VAL A 30 -6.37 -1.48 -21.59
CA VAL A 30 -4.97 -1.59 -22.00
C VAL A 30 -4.71 -3.09 -22.18
N ALA A 31 -4.31 -3.49 -23.39
CA ALA A 31 -3.90 -4.87 -23.64
C ALA A 31 -2.85 -5.27 -22.59
N PRO A 32 -2.90 -6.49 -22.06
CA PRO A 32 -1.87 -6.93 -21.12
C PRO A 32 -0.51 -6.71 -21.78
N PRO A 33 0.47 -6.15 -21.06
CA PRO A 33 1.81 -5.99 -21.60
C PRO A 33 2.36 -7.35 -22.04
N ALA A 34 3.26 -7.35 -23.01
CA ALA A 34 3.95 -8.55 -23.44
C ALA A 34 4.57 -9.29 -22.24
N PRO A 35 4.73 -10.63 -22.29
CA PRO A 35 5.42 -11.37 -21.23
C PRO A 35 6.77 -10.74 -20.94
N THR A 36 7.16 -10.71 -19.67
CA THR A 36 8.46 -10.20 -19.27
C THR A 36 9.55 -11.08 -19.86
N PRO A 37 10.58 -10.50 -20.49
CA PRO A 37 11.66 -11.30 -21.06
C PRO A 37 12.55 -11.93 -19.97
N THR A 38 12.64 -11.32 -18.77
CA THR A 38 13.43 -11.84 -17.65
C THR A 38 12.76 -13.05 -17.01
N ARG A 39 13.53 -14.13 -16.78
CA ARG A 39 13.04 -15.39 -16.21
C ARG A 39 13.97 -15.93 -15.15
N TYR A 40 13.39 -16.38 -14.05
CA TYR A 40 14.04 -17.11 -12.95
C TYR A 40 13.52 -18.53 -12.89
N SER A 41 14.39 -19.53 -12.98
CA SER A 41 14.07 -20.92 -12.68
C SER A 41 14.93 -21.36 -11.49
N ILE A 42 14.28 -21.64 -10.34
CA ILE A 42 14.97 -21.88 -9.08
C ILE A 42 14.60 -23.25 -8.51
N ASP A 43 15.59 -24.13 -8.42
CA ASP A 43 15.51 -25.39 -7.69
C ASP A 43 16.08 -25.17 -6.29
N ALA A 44 15.29 -25.37 -5.23
CA ALA A 44 15.68 -25.09 -3.85
C ALA A 44 15.31 -26.21 -2.89
N SER A 45 16.15 -26.44 -1.89
CA SER A 45 15.96 -27.45 -0.86
C SER A 45 16.15 -26.86 0.53
N LEU A 46 15.15 -26.96 1.40
CA LEU A 46 15.22 -26.57 2.81
C LEU A 46 15.75 -27.72 3.66
N ASP A 47 16.81 -27.43 4.43
CA ASP A 47 17.19 -28.23 5.59
C ASP A 47 16.65 -27.54 6.87
N PRO A 48 15.60 -28.06 7.50
CA PRO A 48 15.02 -27.43 8.68
C PRO A 48 15.87 -27.61 9.94
N ALA A 49 16.83 -28.57 9.96
CA ALA A 49 17.69 -28.78 11.11
C ALA A 49 18.77 -27.69 11.22
N THR A 50 19.24 -27.18 10.09
CA THR A 50 20.24 -26.11 10.00
C THR A 50 19.64 -24.77 9.59
N HIS A 51 18.34 -24.73 9.31
CA HIS A 51 17.63 -23.55 8.79
C HIS A 51 18.27 -22.97 7.52
N THR A 52 18.71 -23.85 6.64
CA THR A 52 19.46 -23.51 5.42
C THR A 52 18.67 -23.86 4.18
N VAL A 53 18.70 -22.98 3.19
CA VAL A 53 18.16 -23.22 1.85
C VAL A 53 19.33 -23.27 0.86
N GLU A 54 19.52 -24.41 0.22
CA GLU A 54 20.43 -24.55 -0.91
C GLU A 54 19.68 -24.39 -2.21
N GLY A 55 20.19 -23.59 -3.14
CA GLY A 55 19.51 -23.28 -4.38
C GLY A 55 20.40 -23.27 -5.61
N THR A 56 19.81 -23.64 -6.73
CA THR A 56 20.35 -23.45 -8.08
C THR A 56 19.38 -22.57 -8.84
N LEU A 57 19.85 -21.41 -9.26
CA LEU A 57 19.09 -20.43 -10.04
C LEU A 57 19.62 -20.40 -11.47
N ARG A 58 18.74 -20.55 -12.45
CA ARG A 58 18.96 -20.19 -13.86
C ARG A 58 18.24 -18.87 -14.12
N LEU A 59 19.02 -17.84 -14.41
CA LEU A 59 18.54 -16.50 -14.72
C LEU A 59 18.76 -16.21 -16.20
N HIS A 60 17.66 -15.95 -16.90
CA HIS A 60 17.67 -15.37 -18.24
C HIS A 60 17.32 -13.89 -18.13
N TRP A 61 18.20 -12.99 -18.56
CA TRP A 61 17.96 -11.55 -18.52
C TRP A 61 18.22 -10.92 -19.89
N VAL A 62 17.31 -10.02 -20.29
CA VAL A 62 17.41 -9.21 -21.50
C VAL A 62 17.66 -7.77 -21.11
N ASN A 63 18.63 -7.11 -21.75
CA ASN A 63 18.88 -5.70 -21.55
C ASN A 63 17.85 -4.85 -22.32
N GLU A 64 16.79 -4.41 -21.66
CA GLU A 64 15.77 -3.53 -22.24
C GLU A 64 16.10 -2.03 -22.10
N SER A 65 17.22 -1.67 -21.45
CA SER A 65 17.62 -0.28 -21.28
C SER A 65 18.22 0.34 -22.55
N ALA A 66 18.30 1.66 -22.59
CA ALA A 66 18.85 2.39 -23.76
C ALA A 66 20.39 2.26 -23.91
N ALA A 67 21.10 1.68 -22.93
CA ALA A 67 22.55 1.61 -22.92
C ALA A 67 23.05 0.17 -22.73
N PRO A 68 24.21 -0.21 -23.33
CA PRO A 68 24.84 -1.50 -23.08
C PRO A 68 25.15 -1.70 -21.59
N ALA A 69 25.00 -2.94 -21.11
CA ALA A 69 25.36 -3.33 -19.75
C ALA A 69 26.76 -3.94 -19.71
N ASN A 70 27.69 -3.32 -18.99
CA ASN A 70 29.05 -3.80 -18.76
C ASN A 70 29.18 -4.65 -17.48
N ASP A 71 28.18 -4.64 -16.66
CA ASP A 71 28.08 -5.34 -15.39
C ASP A 71 26.63 -5.71 -15.07
N LEU A 72 26.47 -6.59 -14.09
CA LEU A 72 25.19 -6.91 -13.46
C LEU A 72 25.28 -6.57 -11.96
N TRP A 73 24.15 -6.21 -11.38
CA TRP A 73 24.04 -5.96 -9.95
C TRP A 73 23.00 -6.90 -9.35
N LEU A 74 23.41 -7.62 -8.31
CA LEU A 74 22.54 -8.53 -7.57
C LEU A 74 22.31 -7.99 -6.16
N HIS A 75 21.07 -8.03 -5.72
CA HIS A 75 20.73 -7.88 -4.31
C HIS A 75 20.92 -9.21 -3.58
N LEU A 76 21.61 -9.16 -2.46
CA LEU A 76 21.83 -10.26 -1.53
C LEU A 76 21.24 -9.88 -0.17
N TYR A 77 19.93 -9.61 -0.14
CA TYR A 77 19.24 -8.97 1.00
C TYR A 77 19.44 -9.69 2.34
N LEU A 78 19.53 -11.03 2.39
CA LEU A 78 19.79 -11.77 3.63
C LEU A 78 21.12 -11.42 4.29
N ASN A 79 22.10 -10.88 3.54
CA ASN A 79 23.36 -10.41 4.10
C ASN A 79 23.20 -9.20 5.03
N ALA A 80 22.05 -8.55 5.04
CA ALA A 80 21.70 -7.54 6.04
C ALA A 80 21.80 -8.08 7.48
N PHE A 81 21.60 -9.38 7.67
CA PHE A 81 21.63 -10.04 8.98
C PHE A 81 22.95 -10.75 9.28
N ALA A 82 23.98 -10.56 8.45
CA ALA A 82 25.27 -11.27 8.58
C ALA A 82 26.14 -10.73 9.74
N SER A 83 26.07 -9.43 10.02
CA SER A 83 26.84 -8.77 11.09
C SER A 83 26.10 -7.53 11.62
N ASP A 84 26.59 -6.97 12.74
CA ASP A 84 26.10 -5.69 13.28
C ASP A 84 26.58 -4.47 12.48
N ASP A 85 27.55 -4.67 11.59
CA ASP A 85 28.14 -3.60 10.78
C ASP A 85 27.40 -3.33 9.47
N THR A 86 26.38 -4.12 9.13
CA THR A 86 25.58 -3.90 7.92
C THR A 86 24.78 -2.60 8.03
N VAL A 87 24.40 -2.02 6.89
CA VAL A 87 23.60 -0.78 6.87
C VAL A 87 22.30 -0.99 7.64
N PHE A 88 21.59 -2.10 7.36
CA PHE A 88 20.35 -2.45 8.04
C PHE A 88 20.50 -2.50 9.57
N MET A 89 21.51 -3.21 10.06
CA MET A 89 21.71 -3.41 11.50
C MET A 89 22.13 -2.13 12.22
N ARG A 90 22.94 -1.28 11.59
CA ARG A 90 23.32 0.02 12.15
C ARG A 90 22.12 0.97 12.25
N GLU A 91 21.26 1.03 11.21
CA GLU A 91 20.09 1.90 11.17
C GLU A 91 19.00 1.43 12.12
N SER A 92 18.68 0.12 12.10
CA SER A 92 17.63 -0.48 12.97
C SER A 92 18.11 -0.67 14.42
N ARG A 93 19.41 -0.57 14.70
CA ARG A 93 20.02 -0.90 16.00
C ARG A 93 19.68 -2.32 16.49
N GLY A 94 19.48 -3.23 15.55
CA GLY A 94 19.07 -4.61 15.84
C GLY A 94 17.65 -4.76 16.33
N GLN A 95 16.80 -3.74 16.16
CA GLN A 95 15.38 -3.77 16.53
C GLN A 95 14.55 -3.24 15.36
N LEU A 96 13.48 -3.94 15.00
CA LEU A 96 12.52 -3.50 13.99
C LEU A 96 11.10 -3.84 14.44
N ARG A 97 10.19 -2.87 14.42
CA ARG A 97 8.75 -3.06 14.75
C ARG A 97 8.54 -3.82 16.08
N GLY A 98 9.37 -3.55 17.08
CA GLY A 98 9.31 -4.20 18.39
C GLY A 98 9.93 -5.59 18.48
N VAL A 99 10.49 -6.13 17.40
CA VAL A 99 11.20 -7.41 17.37
C VAL A 99 12.71 -7.15 17.49
N GLN A 100 13.37 -7.87 18.40
CA GLN A 100 14.82 -7.81 18.61
C GLN A 100 15.49 -8.92 17.83
N GLN A 101 16.59 -8.62 17.13
CA GLN A 101 17.38 -9.64 16.46
C GLN A 101 17.97 -10.64 17.48
N ALA A 102 17.80 -11.94 17.20
CA ALA A 102 18.26 -13.03 18.07
C ALA A 102 19.35 -13.90 17.46
N GLY A 103 19.74 -13.70 16.21
CA GLY A 103 20.75 -14.52 15.53
C GLY A 103 21.17 -13.96 14.17
N ARG A 104 22.01 -14.68 13.46
CA ARG A 104 22.58 -14.27 12.17
C ARG A 104 21.96 -15.04 11.00
N GLY A 105 21.90 -14.39 9.86
CA GLY A 105 21.56 -14.97 8.57
C GLY A 105 22.50 -14.49 7.48
N GLY A 106 22.31 -14.94 6.26
CA GLY A 106 23.12 -14.51 5.12
C GLY A 106 22.95 -15.39 3.91
N ILE A 107 23.50 -14.96 2.79
CA ILE A 107 23.52 -15.69 1.53
C ILE A 107 24.92 -15.72 0.96
N ASP A 108 25.40 -16.92 0.63
CA ASP A 108 26.68 -17.16 0.00
C ASP A 108 26.47 -17.63 -1.44
N ILE A 109 27.14 -17.00 -2.39
CA ILE A 109 27.19 -17.44 -3.80
C ILE A 109 28.35 -18.41 -3.95
N THR A 110 28.05 -19.66 -4.28
CA THR A 110 29.05 -20.74 -4.39
C THR A 110 29.52 -21.00 -5.84
N ALA A 111 28.72 -20.59 -6.83
CA ALA A 111 29.08 -20.58 -8.24
C ALA A 111 28.27 -19.49 -8.97
N LEU A 112 28.89 -18.88 -9.99
CA LEU A 112 28.27 -17.88 -10.85
C LEU A 112 28.89 -18.01 -12.24
N ASP A 113 28.20 -18.70 -13.12
CA ASP A 113 28.70 -19.05 -14.44
C ASP A 113 27.73 -18.53 -15.53
N THR A 114 28.26 -18.15 -16.69
CA THR A 114 27.43 -17.98 -17.89
C THR A 114 27.00 -19.34 -18.43
N ALA A 115 25.97 -19.40 -19.27
CA ALA A 115 25.58 -20.64 -19.96
C ALA A 115 26.69 -21.21 -20.84
N SER A 116 27.64 -20.38 -21.31
CA SER A 116 28.84 -20.81 -22.03
C SER A 116 29.97 -21.35 -21.13
N GLY A 117 29.77 -21.38 -19.82
CA GLY A 117 30.72 -21.91 -18.83
C GLY A 117 31.80 -20.91 -18.38
N VAL A 118 31.64 -19.62 -18.66
CA VAL A 118 32.55 -18.59 -18.14
C VAL A 118 32.24 -18.33 -16.67
N ASN A 119 33.20 -18.58 -15.79
CA ASN A 119 33.07 -18.29 -14.36
C ASN A 119 33.22 -16.79 -14.09
N LEU A 120 32.15 -16.14 -13.60
CA LEU A 120 32.11 -14.72 -13.28
C LEU A 120 32.41 -14.41 -11.81
N LEU A 121 32.41 -15.41 -10.92
CA LEU A 121 32.59 -15.24 -9.49
C LEU A 121 33.90 -14.55 -9.09
N PRO A 122 35.07 -14.84 -9.72
CA PRO A 122 36.30 -14.15 -9.40
C PRO A 122 36.30 -12.63 -9.67
N GLY A 123 35.46 -12.17 -10.59
CA GLY A 123 35.27 -10.75 -10.92
C GLY A 123 34.17 -10.07 -10.13
N ALA A 124 33.42 -10.81 -9.30
CA ALA A 124 32.35 -10.27 -8.50
C ALA A 124 32.87 -9.53 -7.25
N ARG A 125 32.15 -8.48 -6.84
CA ARG A 125 32.46 -7.64 -5.68
C ARG A 125 31.24 -7.44 -4.80
N THR A 126 31.41 -7.64 -3.49
CA THR A 126 30.41 -7.36 -2.45
C THR A 126 30.88 -6.30 -1.45
N ASP A 127 32.15 -5.91 -1.52
CA ASP A 127 32.80 -4.93 -0.64
C ASP A 127 32.57 -3.47 -1.08
N LEU A 128 31.40 -3.19 -1.63
CA LEU A 128 31.02 -1.88 -2.18
C LEU A 128 30.74 -0.85 -1.08
N ILE A 129 30.22 -1.33 0.05
CA ILE A 129 30.01 -0.55 1.26
C ILE A 129 30.67 -1.28 2.42
N ARG A 130 31.48 -0.56 3.20
CA ARG A 130 32.20 -1.14 4.33
C ARG A 130 31.24 -1.81 5.32
N GLY A 131 31.45 -3.10 5.56
CA GLY A 131 30.67 -3.91 6.49
C GLY A 131 29.31 -4.37 5.96
N ASP A 132 28.98 -4.06 4.70
CA ASP A 132 27.72 -4.45 4.07
C ASP A 132 27.98 -5.23 2.77
N ALA A 133 27.37 -6.39 2.67
CA ALA A 133 27.46 -7.27 1.50
C ALA A 133 26.07 -7.56 0.90
N THR A 134 25.10 -6.66 1.09
CA THR A 134 23.74 -6.79 0.55
C THR A 134 23.66 -6.52 -0.95
N GLN A 135 24.76 -6.03 -1.55
CA GLN A 135 24.88 -5.80 -2.99
C GLN A 135 26.07 -6.58 -3.54
N MET A 136 25.93 -7.12 -4.76
CA MET A 136 27.02 -7.74 -5.50
C MET A 136 27.07 -7.15 -6.91
N ARG A 137 28.22 -6.60 -7.28
CA ARG A 137 28.52 -6.17 -8.65
C ARG A 137 29.29 -7.26 -9.37
N VAL A 138 28.85 -7.63 -10.55
CA VAL A 138 29.46 -8.70 -11.39
C VAL A 138 29.89 -8.09 -12.70
N LEU A 139 31.19 -8.07 -12.99
CA LEU A 139 31.71 -7.59 -14.26
C LEU A 139 31.45 -8.62 -15.36
N LEU A 140 30.98 -8.15 -16.50
CA LEU A 140 30.73 -8.99 -17.67
C LEU A 140 31.98 -9.06 -18.58
N PRO A 141 32.24 -10.21 -19.21
CA PRO A 141 33.37 -10.36 -20.12
C PRO A 141 33.22 -9.54 -21.42
N ALA A 142 31.99 -9.24 -21.79
CA ALA A 142 31.64 -8.36 -22.89
C ALA A 142 30.33 -7.62 -22.55
N PRO A 143 30.13 -6.39 -23.06
CA PRO A 143 28.89 -5.66 -22.87
C PRO A 143 27.69 -6.40 -23.46
N ILE A 144 26.56 -6.37 -22.76
CA ILE A 144 25.26 -6.83 -23.29
C ILE A 144 24.57 -5.64 -23.93
N ALA A 145 24.41 -5.64 -25.24
CA ALA A 145 23.78 -4.55 -25.96
C ALA A 145 22.26 -4.48 -25.67
N THR A 146 21.64 -3.34 -25.98
CA THR A 146 20.16 -3.21 -25.91
C THR A 146 19.48 -4.27 -26.78
N GLY A 147 18.58 -5.03 -26.20
CA GLY A 147 17.87 -6.14 -26.83
C GLY A 147 18.57 -7.49 -26.76
N ASP A 148 19.85 -7.52 -26.36
CA ASP A 148 20.59 -8.78 -26.17
C ASP A 148 20.31 -9.37 -24.79
N ALA A 149 20.60 -10.68 -24.66
CA ALA A 149 20.36 -11.45 -23.45
C ALA A 149 21.62 -12.10 -22.88
N ILE A 150 21.55 -12.44 -21.60
CA ILE A 150 22.54 -13.31 -20.93
C ILE A 150 21.81 -14.37 -20.12
N ASP A 151 22.34 -15.60 -20.15
CA ASP A 151 21.92 -16.71 -19.32
C ASP A 151 22.99 -17.00 -18.26
N LEU A 152 22.57 -17.04 -17.01
CA LEU A 152 23.42 -17.30 -15.84
C LEU A 152 22.98 -18.56 -15.11
N LEU A 153 23.95 -19.31 -14.60
CA LEU A 153 23.75 -20.37 -13.62
C LEU A 153 24.38 -19.95 -12.30
N ILE A 154 23.57 -19.79 -11.26
CA ILE A 154 24.02 -19.35 -9.95
C ILE A 154 23.71 -20.44 -8.92
N ARG A 155 24.71 -20.88 -8.15
CA ARG A 155 24.49 -21.73 -6.97
C ARG A 155 24.71 -20.91 -5.72
N PHE A 156 23.81 -21.09 -4.76
CA PHE A 156 23.84 -20.30 -3.54
C PHE A 156 23.37 -21.12 -2.34
N ARG A 157 23.77 -20.65 -1.16
CA ARG A 157 23.31 -21.16 0.13
C ARG A 157 22.83 -19.99 0.98
N SER A 158 21.58 -20.05 1.43
CA SER A 158 20.96 -19.07 2.30
C SER A 158 20.75 -19.63 3.69
N ARG A 159 21.28 -18.97 4.71
CA ARG A 159 21.06 -19.27 6.13
C ARG A 159 20.03 -18.30 6.66
N LEU A 160 18.90 -18.84 7.09
CA LEU A 160 17.82 -18.04 7.65
C LEU A 160 18.16 -17.60 9.08
N PRO A 161 17.98 -16.34 9.46
CA PRO A 161 18.07 -15.93 10.86
C PRO A 161 16.84 -16.42 11.64
N PRO A 162 16.84 -16.43 12.98
CA PRO A 162 15.61 -16.36 13.74
C PRO A 162 14.76 -15.19 13.22
N VAL A 163 13.44 -15.38 13.07
CA VAL A 163 12.56 -14.36 12.49
C VAL A 163 12.79 -13.00 13.15
N PHE A 164 13.17 -12.02 12.30
CA PHE A 164 13.45 -10.67 12.76
C PHE A 164 12.77 -9.64 11.84
N ALA A 165 13.15 -9.63 10.55
CA ALA A 165 12.60 -8.71 9.55
C ALA A 165 12.26 -9.50 8.30
N ARG A 166 10.99 -9.71 8.03
CA ARG A 166 10.40 -10.35 6.85
C ARG A 166 10.78 -11.82 6.63
N SER A 167 11.99 -12.25 6.98
CA SER A 167 12.50 -13.59 6.72
C SER A 167 13.05 -14.25 7.99
N GLY A 168 13.01 -15.57 8.03
CA GLY A 168 13.63 -16.33 9.11
C GLY A 168 12.81 -17.52 9.59
N TYR A 169 13.19 -18.05 10.75
CA TYR A 169 12.56 -19.23 11.33
C TYR A 169 12.16 -19.05 12.80
N VAL A 170 11.13 -19.80 13.20
CA VAL A 170 10.78 -20.03 14.61
C VAL A 170 10.47 -21.51 14.76
N ARG A 171 11.34 -22.26 15.43
CA ARG A 171 11.24 -23.75 15.48
C ARG A 171 11.16 -24.32 14.06
N ASP A 172 10.09 -25.06 13.75
CA ASP A 172 9.88 -25.67 12.43
C ASP A 172 9.21 -24.72 11.41
N PHE A 173 8.77 -23.55 11.84
CA PHE A 173 8.22 -22.55 10.92
C PHE A 173 9.35 -21.82 10.20
N HIS A 174 9.28 -21.72 8.87
CA HIS A 174 10.23 -21.02 8.04
C HIS A 174 9.48 -20.06 7.10
N MET A 175 9.77 -18.77 7.22
CA MET A 175 9.42 -17.76 6.20
C MET A 175 10.67 -17.48 5.37
N VAL A 176 10.62 -17.86 4.11
CA VAL A 176 11.77 -17.82 3.19
C VAL A 176 11.55 -16.70 2.19
N ALA A 177 12.00 -15.52 2.56
CA ALA A 177 11.90 -14.30 1.75
C ALA A 177 13.29 -13.72 1.52
N GLN A 178 13.48 -13.03 0.38
CA GLN A 178 14.76 -12.43 -0.01
C GLN A 178 15.95 -13.41 -0.01
N TRP A 179 15.66 -14.65 -0.34
CA TRP A 179 16.44 -15.85 -0.09
C TRP A 179 17.33 -16.27 -1.26
N PHE A 180 17.21 -15.64 -2.42
CA PHE A 180 17.98 -15.92 -3.63
C PHE A 180 18.68 -14.64 -4.13
N PRO A 181 19.76 -14.74 -4.93
CA PRO A 181 20.36 -13.59 -5.58
C PRO A 181 19.39 -12.97 -6.57
N LYS A 182 18.91 -11.77 -6.28
CA LYS A 182 17.92 -11.07 -7.07
C LYS A 182 18.61 -10.01 -7.94
N LEU A 183 18.37 -10.02 -9.25
CA LEU A 183 18.90 -8.99 -10.14
C LEU A 183 18.28 -7.64 -9.78
N ALA A 184 19.10 -6.63 -9.58
CA ALA A 184 18.65 -5.26 -9.42
C ALA A 184 17.97 -4.80 -10.71
N ARG A 185 16.99 -3.91 -10.58
CA ARG A 185 16.34 -3.33 -11.74
C ARG A 185 17.31 -2.45 -12.51
N ARG A 186 17.37 -2.64 -13.82
CA ARG A 186 18.06 -1.73 -14.73
C ARG A 186 17.06 -0.69 -15.23
N GLU A 187 17.32 0.58 -14.90
CA GLU A 187 16.46 1.68 -15.30
C GLU A 187 16.54 1.93 -16.83
N PRO A 188 15.52 2.57 -17.44
CA PRO A 188 15.52 2.84 -18.88
C PRO A 188 16.74 3.63 -19.37
N ASP A 189 17.35 4.46 -18.54
CA ASP A 189 18.57 5.23 -18.85
C ASP A 189 19.86 4.40 -18.78
N GLY A 190 19.76 3.14 -18.34
CA GLY A 190 20.89 2.23 -18.20
C GLY A 190 21.59 2.30 -16.84
N THR A 191 21.08 3.01 -15.86
CA THR A 191 21.55 2.93 -14.49
C THR A 191 20.97 1.70 -13.78
N TRP A 192 21.65 1.22 -12.72
CA TRP A 192 21.16 0.14 -11.88
C TRP A 192 20.53 0.70 -10.61
N ALA A 193 19.29 0.34 -10.31
CA ALA A 193 18.65 0.63 -9.04
C ALA A 193 19.16 -0.34 -7.97
N SER A 194 20.45 -0.21 -7.64
CA SER A 194 21.12 -1.00 -6.63
C SER A 194 21.45 -0.14 -5.42
N PHE A 195 21.05 -0.57 -4.25
CA PHE A 195 21.23 0.11 -2.97
C PHE A 195 21.37 -0.91 -1.85
N PRO A 196 22.02 -0.56 -0.71
CA PRO A 196 22.07 -1.46 0.44
C PRO A 196 20.66 -1.69 1.00
N TYR A 197 20.46 -2.81 1.69
CA TYR A 197 19.20 -2.99 2.41
C TYR A 197 19.20 -2.07 3.63
N HIS A 198 18.27 -1.13 3.65
CA HIS A 198 18.09 -0.15 4.72
C HIS A 198 17.19 -0.66 5.85
N GLY A 199 17.35 -0.12 7.07
CA GLY A 199 16.51 -0.46 8.21
C GLY A 199 15.04 -0.03 8.04
N MET A 200 14.82 1.08 7.31
CA MET A 200 13.51 1.49 6.80
C MET A 200 13.54 1.34 5.28
N GLY A 201 12.59 0.63 4.73
CA GLY A 201 12.45 0.38 3.30
C GLY A 201 12.21 -1.09 3.00
N GLU A 202 11.63 -1.34 1.85
CA GLU A 202 11.30 -2.66 1.36
C GLU A 202 12.15 -3.01 0.12
N PHE A 203 11.67 -3.84 -0.76
CA PHE A 203 12.45 -4.45 -1.84
C PHE A 203 12.09 -3.86 -3.19
N TYR A 204 13.03 -3.85 -4.11
CA TYR A 204 12.80 -3.32 -5.45
C TYR A 204 13.52 -4.15 -6.50
N SER A 205 12.79 -4.59 -7.52
CA SER A 205 13.32 -5.33 -8.67
C SER A 205 12.33 -5.27 -9.83
N ASP A 206 12.75 -5.75 -11.00
CA ASP A 206 11.92 -5.73 -12.20
C ASP A 206 10.94 -6.91 -12.23
N PHE A 207 9.87 -6.76 -13.00
CA PHE A 207 8.95 -7.85 -13.28
C PHE A 207 9.65 -8.97 -14.06
N ALA A 208 9.38 -10.21 -13.64
CA ALA A 208 9.91 -11.41 -14.26
C ALA A 208 8.89 -12.56 -14.19
N SER A 209 9.17 -13.66 -14.89
CA SER A 209 8.52 -14.94 -14.60
C SER A 209 9.39 -15.80 -13.69
N TYR A 210 8.72 -16.54 -12.81
CA TYR A 210 9.36 -17.41 -11.83
C TYR A 210 8.82 -18.82 -11.92
N ASP A 211 9.72 -19.80 -12.10
CA ASP A 211 9.47 -21.22 -11.95
C ASP A 211 10.24 -21.71 -10.73
N LEU A 212 9.53 -22.20 -9.70
CA LEU A 212 10.11 -22.63 -8.44
C LEU A 212 9.89 -24.13 -8.26
N ALA A 213 10.95 -24.87 -7.93
CA ALA A 213 10.89 -26.25 -7.44
C ALA A 213 11.38 -26.27 -5.99
N LEU A 214 10.45 -26.38 -5.02
CA LEU A 214 10.71 -26.24 -3.59
C LEU A 214 10.66 -27.60 -2.91
N SER A 215 11.81 -28.11 -2.46
CA SER A 215 11.95 -29.36 -1.76
C SER A 215 11.94 -29.16 -0.25
N VAL A 216 11.02 -29.83 0.45
CA VAL A 216 10.88 -29.83 1.91
C VAL A 216 10.72 -31.27 2.42
N PRO A 217 10.88 -31.56 3.72
CA PRO A 217 10.60 -32.89 4.26
C PRO A 217 9.14 -33.30 3.99
N GLU A 218 8.90 -34.59 3.90
CA GLU A 218 7.56 -35.15 3.70
C GLU A 218 6.59 -34.68 4.80
N GLY A 219 5.33 -34.38 4.42
CA GLY A 219 4.29 -33.90 5.33
C GLY A 219 4.33 -32.41 5.67
N TRP A 220 5.31 -31.66 5.14
CA TRP A 220 5.35 -30.21 5.33
C TRP A 220 4.39 -29.49 4.36
N VAL A 221 3.68 -28.49 4.86
CA VAL A 221 2.83 -27.59 4.05
C VAL A 221 3.66 -26.42 3.57
N VAL A 222 3.58 -26.14 2.26
CA VAL A 222 4.28 -25.02 1.62
C VAL A 222 3.25 -24.06 1.00
N GLY A 223 3.40 -22.76 1.24
CA GLY A 223 2.77 -21.71 0.48
C GLY A 223 3.85 -20.91 -0.24
N ALA A 224 3.62 -20.52 -1.49
CA ALA A 224 4.62 -19.77 -2.26
C ALA A 224 3.96 -18.75 -3.20
N THR A 225 4.74 -17.79 -3.67
CA THR A 225 4.42 -16.93 -4.82
C THR A 225 4.04 -17.80 -6.01
N GLY A 226 2.94 -17.48 -6.68
CA GLY A 226 2.46 -18.17 -7.87
C GLY A 226 1.48 -19.31 -7.60
N ALA A 227 1.05 -19.96 -8.67
CA ALA A 227 0.18 -21.10 -8.63
C ALA A 227 0.99 -22.40 -8.54
N GLN A 228 0.58 -23.33 -7.67
CA GLN A 228 1.18 -24.67 -7.64
C GLN A 228 0.79 -25.43 -8.92
N THR A 229 1.80 -25.92 -9.64
CA THR A 229 1.63 -26.60 -10.94
C THR A 229 1.82 -28.13 -10.84
N ALA A 230 2.67 -28.59 -9.92
CA ALA A 230 2.92 -30.02 -9.69
C ALA A 230 3.40 -30.29 -8.26
N GLU A 231 3.36 -31.55 -7.86
CA GLU A 231 3.96 -32.07 -6.64
C GLU A 231 4.56 -33.45 -6.91
N GLU A 232 5.77 -33.68 -6.44
CA GLU A 232 6.52 -34.92 -6.57
C GLU A 232 6.99 -35.39 -5.19
N HIS A 233 7.08 -36.69 -4.99
CA HIS A 233 7.58 -37.29 -3.75
C HIS A 233 8.79 -38.18 -4.05
N ARG A 234 9.93 -37.87 -3.43
CA ARG A 234 11.16 -38.62 -3.62
C ARG A 234 12.05 -38.57 -2.39
N ASP A 235 12.60 -39.70 -2.00
CA ASP A 235 13.59 -39.82 -0.93
C ASP A 235 13.15 -39.17 0.41
N GLY A 236 11.87 -39.33 0.80
CA GLY A 236 11.29 -38.78 2.02
C GLY A 236 11.09 -37.24 1.95
N ARG A 237 11.04 -36.67 0.77
CA ARG A 237 10.82 -35.25 0.52
C ARG A 237 9.66 -35.05 -0.44
N ALA A 238 8.93 -33.95 -0.24
CA ALA A 238 7.97 -33.41 -1.20
C ALA A 238 8.62 -32.25 -1.96
N ILE A 239 8.53 -32.31 -3.29
CA ILE A 239 8.99 -31.24 -4.19
C ILE A 239 7.75 -30.60 -4.81
N ARG A 240 7.51 -29.32 -4.53
CA ARG A 240 6.36 -28.58 -5.05
C ARG A 240 6.81 -27.58 -6.07
N HIS A 241 6.16 -27.60 -7.24
CA HIS A 241 6.43 -26.69 -8.34
C HIS A 241 5.41 -25.57 -8.33
N PHE A 242 5.91 -24.33 -8.44
CA PHE A 242 5.10 -23.12 -8.53
C PHE A 242 5.49 -22.32 -9.77
N HIS A 243 4.53 -21.65 -10.36
CA HIS A 243 4.74 -20.74 -11.47
C HIS A 243 4.06 -19.40 -11.22
N ALA A 244 4.79 -18.31 -11.43
CA ALA A 244 4.26 -16.95 -11.44
C ALA A 244 4.79 -16.18 -12.65
N ASP A 245 3.93 -15.45 -13.34
CA ASP A 245 4.32 -14.58 -14.44
C ASP A 245 4.06 -13.12 -14.07
N ARG A 246 4.96 -12.23 -14.50
CA ARG A 246 4.89 -10.78 -14.23
C ARG A 246 4.77 -10.44 -12.74
N VAL A 247 5.63 -11.03 -11.95
CA VAL A 247 5.86 -10.67 -10.54
C VAL A 247 7.31 -10.21 -10.36
N HIS A 248 7.57 -9.38 -9.37
CA HIS A 248 8.91 -8.82 -9.16
C HIS A 248 9.62 -9.40 -7.93
N ASP A 249 9.01 -10.38 -7.27
CA ASP A 249 9.62 -11.13 -6.17
C ASP A 249 9.03 -12.55 -6.10
N ALA A 250 9.73 -13.44 -5.36
CA ALA A 250 9.27 -14.78 -5.06
C ALA A 250 9.63 -15.15 -3.62
N ALA A 251 8.63 -15.37 -2.80
CA ALA A 251 8.77 -15.80 -1.41
C ALA A 251 7.97 -17.09 -1.19
N TRP A 252 8.29 -17.79 -0.10
CA TRP A 252 7.58 -18.98 0.30
C TRP A 252 7.66 -19.22 1.81
N VAL A 253 6.71 -19.97 2.31
CA VAL A 253 6.63 -20.39 3.70
C VAL A 253 6.53 -21.91 3.78
N ALA A 254 7.15 -22.50 4.79
CA ALA A 254 7.05 -23.94 5.05
C ALA A 254 6.86 -24.21 6.54
N TRP A 255 5.88 -25.06 6.86
CA TRP A 255 5.62 -25.48 8.23
C TRP A 255 4.78 -26.77 8.26
N PRO A 256 5.12 -27.79 9.09
CA PRO A 256 4.37 -29.04 9.13
C PRO A 256 3.00 -28.93 9.84
N HIS A 257 2.76 -27.84 10.58
CA HIS A 257 1.56 -27.71 11.41
C HIS A 257 0.51 -26.75 10.86
N PHE A 258 0.66 -26.20 9.66
CA PHE A 258 -0.35 -25.37 9.06
C PHE A 258 -1.69 -26.08 8.92
N ARG A 259 -2.76 -25.36 9.26
CA ARG A 259 -4.12 -25.62 8.81
C ARG A 259 -4.38 -24.78 7.57
N GLU A 260 -5.28 -25.28 6.73
CA GLU A 260 -5.57 -24.68 5.44
C GLU A 260 -7.05 -24.36 5.32
N ARG A 261 -7.35 -23.22 4.75
CA ARG A 261 -8.70 -22.83 4.36
C ARG A 261 -8.67 -22.33 2.92
N PHE A 262 -9.62 -22.81 2.11
CA PHE A 262 -9.75 -22.44 0.71
C PHE A 262 -11.05 -21.69 0.49
N LEU A 263 -11.01 -20.69 -0.36
CA LEU A 263 -12.18 -19.98 -0.86
C LEU A 263 -11.93 -19.52 -2.30
N THR A 264 -12.99 -19.38 -3.09
CA THR A 264 -12.92 -18.78 -4.44
C THR A 264 -13.75 -17.51 -4.44
N HIS A 265 -13.19 -16.43 -4.97
CA HIS A 265 -13.88 -15.15 -5.08
C HIS A 265 -13.35 -14.35 -6.26
N GLU A 266 -14.22 -13.74 -7.08
CA GLU A 266 -13.87 -12.99 -8.30
C GLU A 266 -12.94 -13.79 -9.25
N GLY A 267 -13.08 -15.13 -9.29
CA GLY A 267 -12.24 -16.01 -10.09
C GLY A 267 -10.88 -16.36 -9.47
N VAL A 268 -10.54 -15.79 -8.30
CA VAL A 268 -9.29 -16.03 -7.59
C VAL A 268 -9.46 -17.18 -6.59
N GLN A 269 -8.55 -18.16 -6.64
CA GLN A 269 -8.45 -19.20 -5.63
C GLN A 269 -7.57 -18.69 -4.47
N VAL A 270 -8.20 -18.40 -3.33
CA VAL A 270 -7.50 -17.94 -2.13
C VAL A 270 -7.26 -19.12 -1.21
N ARG A 271 -6.00 -19.28 -0.77
CA ARG A 271 -5.56 -20.28 0.21
C ARG A 271 -5.05 -19.57 1.46
N ILE A 272 -5.68 -19.81 2.61
CA ILE A 272 -5.28 -19.25 3.89
C ILE A 272 -4.55 -20.32 4.69
N LEU A 273 -3.30 -20.07 5.07
CA LEU A 273 -2.45 -20.91 5.91
C LEU A 273 -2.41 -20.32 7.31
N PHE A 274 -2.77 -21.08 8.33
CA PHE A 274 -2.88 -20.59 9.70
C PHE A 274 -2.51 -21.64 10.76
N PRO A 275 -2.12 -21.21 11.97
CA PRO A 275 -1.83 -22.11 13.07
C PRO A 275 -3.08 -22.86 13.56
N PRO A 276 -2.97 -24.11 14.03
CA PRO A 276 -4.08 -24.87 14.60
C PRO A 276 -4.67 -24.18 15.84
N GLY A 277 -5.98 -24.36 16.07
CA GLY A 277 -6.70 -23.78 17.21
C GLY A 277 -7.12 -22.32 17.02
N HIS A 278 -7.08 -21.81 15.79
CA HIS A 278 -7.47 -20.43 15.45
C HIS A 278 -8.52 -20.37 14.34
N GLU A 279 -9.27 -21.43 14.14
CA GLU A 279 -10.28 -21.59 13.08
C GLU A 279 -11.36 -20.50 13.14
N ASP A 280 -11.75 -20.08 14.34
CA ASP A 280 -12.76 -19.03 14.55
C ASP A 280 -12.33 -17.64 14.08
N ALA A 281 -11.03 -17.39 13.99
CA ALA A 281 -10.50 -16.12 13.51
C ALA A 281 -10.62 -15.96 11.97
N ILE A 282 -10.66 -17.07 11.24
CA ILE A 282 -10.52 -17.10 9.78
C ILE A 282 -11.66 -16.38 9.06
N ALA A 283 -12.87 -16.42 9.59
CA ALA A 283 -14.04 -15.76 8.98
C ALA A 283 -13.86 -14.25 8.78
N ARG A 284 -13.07 -13.59 9.62
CA ARG A 284 -12.76 -12.17 9.49
C ARG A 284 -11.80 -11.92 8.33
N HIS A 285 -10.74 -12.71 8.24
CA HIS A 285 -9.78 -12.65 7.12
C HIS A 285 -10.48 -12.94 5.79
N GLU A 286 -11.35 -13.99 5.74
CA GLU A 286 -12.15 -14.28 4.54
C GLU A 286 -13.01 -13.09 4.10
N ARG A 287 -13.64 -12.38 5.05
CA ARG A 287 -14.44 -11.20 4.73
C ARG A 287 -13.58 -10.08 4.17
N ALA A 288 -12.46 -9.74 4.80
CA ALA A 288 -11.55 -8.71 4.32
C ALA A 288 -11.05 -9.03 2.89
N LEU A 289 -10.73 -10.30 2.62
CA LEU A 289 -10.29 -10.76 1.30
C LEU A 289 -11.39 -10.64 0.24
N ARG A 290 -12.63 -11.06 0.54
CA ARG A 290 -13.76 -10.95 -0.39
C ARG A 290 -14.09 -9.50 -0.71
N GLU A 291 -14.25 -8.67 0.33
CA GLU A 291 -14.56 -7.25 0.16
C GLU A 291 -13.43 -6.53 -0.58
N GLY A 292 -12.18 -6.82 -0.24
CA GLY A 292 -11.01 -6.23 -0.89
C GLY A 292 -10.90 -6.62 -2.35
N LEU A 293 -10.93 -7.91 -2.70
CA LEU A 293 -10.88 -8.37 -4.09
C LEU A 293 -11.98 -7.74 -4.96
N THR A 294 -13.20 -7.63 -4.43
CA THR A 294 -14.31 -6.99 -5.15
C THR A 294 -14.09 -5.49 -5.31
N ARG A 295 -13.76 -4.77 -4.24
CA ARG A 295 -13.72 -3.29 -4.27
C ARG A 295 -12.47 -2.76 -4.95
N PHE A 296 -11.30 -3.31 -4.63
CA PHE A 296 -10.05 -2.93 -5.29
C PHE A 296 -10.06 -3.33 -6.76
N GLY A 297 -10.63 -4.52 -7.08
CA GLY A 297 -10.83 -4.95 -8.46
C GLY A 297 -11.68 -3.99 -9.28
N ARG A 298 -12.73 -3.43 -8.71
CA ARG A 298 -13.57 -2.40 -9.36
C ARG A 298 -12.86 -1.06 -9.49
N ALA A 299 -12.17 -0.63 -8.43
CA ALA A 299 -11.52 0.68 -8.38
C ALA A 299 -10.26 0.74 -9.25
N PHE A 300 -9.40 -0.29 -9.17
CA PHE A 300 -8.03 -0.27 -9.72
C PHE A 300 -7.83 -1.22 -10.90
N GLY A 301 -8.81 -2.07 -11.19
CA GLY A 301 -8.75 -3.12 -12.18
C GLY A 301 -8.72 -4.53 -11.54
N PRO A 302 -9.18 -5.57 -12.26
CA PRO A 302 -9.26 -6.91 -11.70
C PRO A 302 -7.89 -7.44 -11.29
N TYR A 303 -7.85 -8.21 -10.18
CA TYR A 303 -6.68 -8.97 -9.77
C TYR A 303 -6.34 -9.99 -10.87
N PRO A 304 -5.11 -10.01 -11.42
CA PRO A 304 -4.85 -10.76 -12.64
C PRO A 304 -4.43 -12.20 -12.42
N TYR A 305 -4.03 -12.55 -11.20
CA TYR A 305 -3.47 -13.86 -10.91
C TYR A 305 -4.57 -14.85 -10.51
N PRO A 306 -4.41 -16.16 -10.86
CA PRO A 306 -5.43 -17.17 -10.54
C PRO A 306 -5.46 -17.54 -9.06
N THR A 307 -4.40 -17.26 -8.32
CA THR A 307 -4.23 -17.67 -6.92
C THR A 307 -3.77 -16.52 -6.03
N LEU A 308 -4.11 -16.61 -4.74
CA LEU A 308 -3.57 -15.78 -3.66
C LEU A 308 -3.37 -16.66 -2.43
N THR A 309 -2.15 -16.71 -1.90
CA THR A 309 -1.83 -17.36 -0.64
C THR A 309 -1.79 -16.32 0.48
N VAL A 310 -2.51 -16.56 1.57
CA VAL A 310 -2.54 -15.70 2.77
C VAL A 310 -1.96 -16.48 3.93
N VAL A 311 -0.92 -15.96 4.55
CA VAL A 311 -0.23 -16.61 5.67
C VAL A 311 -0.52 -15.88 6.97
N LEU A 312 -1.00 -16.61 7.96
CA LEU A 312 -1.08 -16.14 9.35
C LEU A 312 0.05 -16.83 10.12
N PRO A 313 1.14 -16.12 10.46
CA PRO A 313 2.30 -16.75 11.06
C PRO A 313 2.02 -17.26 12.48
N PRO A 314 2.72 -18.30 12.99
CA PRO A 314 2.58 -18.79 14.37
C PRO A 314 3.17 -17.80 15.38
N ARG A 315 2.80 -17.94 16.66
CA ARG A 315 3.33 -17.11 17.77
C ARG A 315 4.86 -17.11 17.78
N GLY A 316 5.43 -15.95 17.93
CA GLY A 316 6.87 -15.70 17.91
C GLY A 316 7.45 -15.50 16.51
N ALA A 317 6.62 -15.62 15.46
CA ALA A 317 7.01 -15.29 14.09
C ALA A 317 6.48 -13.91 13.63
N ASP A 318 6.23 -13.02 14.60
CA ASP A 318 5.64 -11.70 14.35
C ASP A 318 6.50 -10.82 13.41
N GLY A 319 7.81 -11.03 13.40
CA GLY A 319 8.71 -10.33 12.46
C GLY A 319 8.52 -10.71 10.98
N ALA A 320 7.75 -11.78 10.69
CA ALA A 320 7.38 -12.14 9.32
C ALA A 320 6.04 -11.52 8.89
N ALA A 321 5.25 -10.98 9.83
CA ALA A 321 3.93 -10.42 9.56
C ALA A 321 3.99 -9.05 8.86
N GLY A 322 2.90 -8.70 8.19
CA GLY A 322 2.78 -7.43 7.49
C GLY A 322 3.68 -7.39 6.26
N MET A 323 3.45 -8.26 5.25
CA MET A 323 4.28 -8.30 4.04
C MET A 323 3.49 -8.80 2.82
N GLU A 324 3.75 -8.17 1.72
CA GLU A 324 2.97 -8.11 0.50
C GLU A 324 3.64 -8.80 -0.71
N TYR A 325 4.30 -9.95 -0.52
CA TYR A 325 4.91 -10.63 -1.67
C TYR A 325 3.87 -10.92 -2.76
N PRO A 326 4.18 -10.72 -4.04
CA PRO A 326 3.21 -10.93 -5.11
C PRO A 326 2.56 -12.31 -5.03
N THR A 327 1.24 -12.35 -4.95
CA THR A 327 0.40 -13.55 -4.81
C THR A 327 0.59 -14.34 -3.50
N LEU A 328 1.37 -13.84 -2.55
CA LEU A 328 1.57 -14.40 -1.23
C LEU A 328 1.68 -13.28 -0.18
N ILE A 329 0.64 -13.00 0.54
CA ILE A 329 0.64 -12.00 1.60
C ILE A 329 0.80 -12.63 2.99
N VAL A 330 1.51 -11.97 3.88
CA VAL A 330 1.68 -12.38 5.28
C VAL A 330 0.95 -11.41 6.18
N SER A 331 -0.23 -11.80 6.63
CA SER A 331 -1.07 -10.99 7.52
C SER A 331 -0.62 -11.09 8.98
N ALA A 332 -1.33 -10.40 9.89
CA ALA A 332 -1.11 -10.50 11.32
C ALA A 332 -1.49 -11.88 11.87
N GLY A 333 -0.83 -12.29 12.94
CA GLY A 333 -1.16 -13.54 13.62
C GLY A 333 -2.59 -13.53 14.21
N PRO A 334 -3.28 -14.68 14.20
CA PRO A 334 -4.70 -14.76 14.57
C PRO A 334 -4.96 -14.48 16.06
N TRP A 335 -3.94 -14.48 16.92
CA TRP A 335 -4.04 -14.13 18.36
C TRP A 335 -4.34 -12.67 18.65
N LEU A 336 -4.28 -11.77 17.67
CA LEU A 336 -4.73 -10.39 17.81
C LEU A 336 -6.27 -10.28 17.81
N ASN A 337 -6.98 -11.38 17.56
CA ASN A 337 -8.43 -11.43 17.67
C ASN A 337 -8.85 -11.65 19.15
N VAL A 338 -9.23 -10.59 19.84
CA VAL A 338 -9.71 -10.66 21.23
C VAL A 338 -11.22 -10.85 21.22
N PRO A 339 -11.76 -11.96 21.76
CA PRO A 339 -13.19 -12.21 21.81
C PRO A 339 -13.93 -11.08 22.55
N GLY A 340 -15.04 -10.59 21.97
CA GLY A 340 -15.86 -9.51 22.56
C GLY A 340 -15.34 -8.10 22.36
N VAL A 341 -14.15 -7.93 21.79
CA VAL A 341 -13.63 -6.63 21.37
C VAL A 341 -13.66 -6.56 19.85
N HIS A 342 -14.48 -5.68 19.31
CA HIS A 342 -14.43 -5.36 17.88
C HIS A 342 -13.18 -4.47 17.62
N SER A 343 -12.01 -5.12 17.54
CA SER A 343 -10.82 -4.49 17.01
C SER A 343 -10.77 -4.77 15.51
N PRO A 344 -10.65 -3.78 14.64
CA PRO A 344 -10.48 -3.99 13.20
C PRO A 344 -9.09 -4.51 12.82
N VAL A 345 -8.15 -4.64 13.75
CA VAL A 345 -6.73 -4.94 13.49
C VAL A 345 -6.50 -6.16 12.59
N PRO A 346 -7.12 -7.35 12.80
CA PRO A 346 -6.91 -8.47 11.87
C PRO A 346 -7.46 -8.21 10.46
N ASP A 347 -8.59 -7.50 10.37
CA ASP A 347 -9.19 -7.12 9.08
C ASP A 347 -8.35 -6.04 8.41
N ASP A 348 -7.82 -5.09 9.19
CA ASP A 348 -6.99 -3.98 8.74
C ASP A 348 -5.70 -4.50 8.10
N VAL A 349 -4.93 -5.34 8.81
CA VAL A 349 -3.68 -5.89 8.27
C VAL A 349 -3.95 -6.75 7.03
N THR A 350 -4.97 -7.63 7.05
CA THR A 350 -5.29 -8.45 5.87
C THR A 350 -5.72 -7.60 4.68
N ALA A 351 -6.50 -6.55 4.91
CA ALA A 351 -6.94 -5.65 3.86
C ALA A 351 -5.78 -4.79 3.33
N HIS A 352 -4.84 -4.42 4.20
CA HIS A 352 -3.64 -3.67 3.87
C HIS A 352 -2.72 -4.50 2.96
N GLU A 353 -2.34 -5.71 3.39
CA GLU A 353 -1.49 -6.60 2.60
C GLU A 353 -2.17 -6.98 1.26
N LEU A 354 -3.51 -7.13 1.26
CA LEU A 354 -4.24 -7.35 0.02
C LEU A 354 -4.23 -6.13 -0.90
N ALA A 355 -4.30 -4.90 -0.39
CA ALA A 355 -4.27 -3.69 -1.21
C ALA A 355 -2.91 -3.49 -1.89
N HIS A 356 -1.84 -3.94 -1.26
CA HIS A 356 -0.50 -4.00 -1.86
C HIS A 356 -0.44 -4.91 -3.09
N GLU A 357 -1.31 -5.88 -3.27
CA GLU A 357 -1.38 -6.65 -4.52
C GLU A 357 -1.68 -5.75 -5.74
N TRP A 358 -2.21 -4.54 -5.53
CA TRP A 358 -2.33 -3.50 -6.55
C TRP A 358 -1.19 -2.46 -6.46
N PHE A 359 -0.91 -1.91 -5.27
CA PHE A 359 0.11 -0.88 -5.04
C PHE A 359 1.35 -1.52 -4.41
N TYR A 360 2.16 -2.13 -5.15
CA TYR A 360 3.37 -2.92 -5.06
C TYR A 360 3.31 -4.07 -6.07
N GLY A 361 2.40 -5.02 -5.91
CA GLY A 361 2.33 -6.22 -6.76
C GLY A 361 2.09 -5.91 -8.24
N LEU A 362 1.23 -4.93 -8.57
CA LEU A 362 0.94 -4.52 -9.95
C LEU A 362 1.55 -3.18 -10.33
N VAL A 363 1.62 -2.23 -9.41
CA VAL A 363 2.18 -0.89 -9.57
C VAL A 363 3.45 -0.83 -8.74
N ALA A 364 4.56 -1.33 -9.31
CA ALA A 364 5.81 -1.58 -8.59
C ALA A 364 6.67 -0.32 -8.48
N SER A 365 6.24 0.66 -7.69
CA SER A 365 7.03 1.85 -7.40
C SER A 365 8.32 1.50 -6.64
N ASN A 366 9.36 2.33 -6.77
CA ASN A 366 10.58 2.17 -5.99
C ASN A 366 10.33 2.59 -4.53
N GLU A 367 10.10 1.62 -3.66
CA GLU A 367 9.74 1.85 -2.26
C GLU A 367 10.87 2.44 -1.44
N VAL A 368 12.12 2.21 -1.83
CA VAL A 368 13.26 2.87 -1.17
C VAL A 368 13.28 4.36 -1.48
N ALA A 369 12.97 4.74 -2.72
CA ALA A 369 12.97 6.14 -3.15
C ALA A 369 11.64 6.86 -2.83
N TRP A 370 10.51 6.18 -2.98
CA TRP A 370 9.16 6.77 -2.93
C TRP A 370 8.16 5.89 -2.14
N PRO A 371 8.43 5.59 -0.85
CA PRO A 371 7.59 4.65 -0.08
C PRO A 371 6.12 5.10 0.03
N MET A 372 5.84 6.38 -0.13
CA MET A 372 4.46 6.91 -0.09
C MET A 372 3.57 6.42 -1.24
N LEU A 373 4.15 6.00 -2.37
CA LEU A 373 3.37 5.52 -3.52
C LEU A 373 2.84 4.11 -3.30
N ASP A 374 3.51 3.35 -2.49
CA ASP A 374 3.11 2.03 -2.05
C ASP A 374 2.31 2.11 -0.76
N GLU A 375 2.96 2.27 0.37
CA GLU A 375 2.39 2.24 1.72
C GLU A 375 1.31 3.30 1.97
N GLY A 376 1.54 4.49 1.44
CA GLY A 376 0.61 5.60 1.65
C GLY A 376 -0.71 5.46 0.88
N ILE A 377 -0.65 4.97 -0.36
CA ILE A 377 -1.84 4.72 -1.18
C ILE A 377 -2.57 3.49 -0.64
N THR A 378 -1.84 2.45 -0.28
CA THR A 378 -2.37 1.23 0.36
C THR A 378 -3.08 1.55 1.67
N GLN A 379 -2.48 2.39 2.54
CA GLN A 379 -3.13 2.83 3.78
C GLN A 379 -4.44 3.57 3.52
N TRP A 380 -4.49 4.43 2.49
CA TRP A 380 -5.75 5.08 2.09
C TRP A 380 -6.78 4.06 1.60
N ALA A 381 -6.39 3.13 0.72
CA ALA A 381 -7.29 2.12 0.16
C ALA A 381 -7.87 1.20 1.24
N THR A 382 -7.03 0.75 2.18
CA THR A 382 -7.42 -0.03 3.36
C THR A 382 -8.43 0.71 4.22
N SER A 383 -8.14 1.96 4.58
CA SER A 383 -9.02 2.78 5.41
C SER A 383 -10.37 3.03 4.74
N ARG A 384 -10.37 3.21 3.41
CA ARG A 384 -11.60 3.37 2.64
C ARG A 384 -12.40 2.07 2.58
N LEU A 385 -11.75 0.92 2.40
CA LEU A 385 -12.38 -0.39 2.46
C LEU A 385 -13.08 -0.60 3.81
N LEU A 386 -12.37 -0.35 4.91
CA LEU A 386 -12.93 -0.50 6.27
C LEU A 386 -14.10 0.45 6.52
N ALA A 387 -14.00 1.70 6.05
CA ALA A 387 -15.09 2.66 6.14
C ALA A 387 -16.33 2.23 5.33
N ASP A 388 -16.14 1.61 4.17
CA ASP A 388 -17.23 1.09 3.34
C ASP A 388 -17.88 -0.17 3.94
N VAL A 389 -17.09 -1.01 4.64
CA VAL A 389 -17.56 -2.27 5.26
C VAL A 389 -18.26 -2.02 6.59
N TYR A 390 -17.69 -1.15 7.43
CA TYR A 390 -18.15 -0.91 8.81
C TYR A 390 -18.91 0.41 9.00
N GLY A 391 -18.90 1.29 7.99
CA GLY A 391 -19.41 2.66 8.03
C GLY A 391 -18.36 3.64 8.53
N ASP A 392 -18.29 4.83 7.94
CA ASP A 392 -17.27 5.86 8.22
C ASP A 392 -17.06 6.09 9.72
N ALA A 393 -18.16 6.34 10.47
CA ALA A 393 -18.08 6.66 11.90
C ALA A 393 -17.60 5.50 12.81
N ARG A 394 -17.44 4.29 12.29
CA ARG A 394 -17.15 3.07 13.07
C ARG A 394 -15.90 2.33 12.59
N SER A 395 -15.24 2.85 11.58
CA SER A 395 -14.17 2.14 10.88
C SER A 395 -12.90 1.94 11.74
N ALA A 396 -12.65 2.80 12.74
CA ALA A 396 -11.53 2.59 13.67
C ALA A 396 -11.96 2.01 15.01
N VAL A 397 -13.03 2.56 15.62
CA VAL A 397 -13.54 2.13 16.93
C VAL A 397 -15.05 2.06 16.91
N SER A 398 -15.61 0.96 17.37
CA SER A 398 -17.05 0.78 17.54
C SER A 398 -17.36 0.10 18.88
N LEU A 399 -17.47 0.91 19.93
CA LEU A 399 -17.88 0.50 21.26
C LEU A 399 -19.22 1.14 21.62
N PRO A 400 -20.02 0.61 22.57
CA PRO A 400 -21.22 1.26 23.05
C PRO A 400 -20.94 2.69 23.54
N GLY A 401 -21.52 3.68 22.85
CA GLY A 401 -21.33 5.10 23.17
C GLY A 401 -20.04 5.75 22.69
N LEU A 402 -19.13 5.00 22.06
CA LEU A 402 -17.88 5.52 21.48
C LEU A 402 -17.66 4.96 20.08
N THR A 403 -17.72 5.84 19.09
CA THR A 403 -17.33 5.50 17.70
C THR A 403 -16.28 6.47 17.19
N LEU A 404 -15.34 6.00 16.38
CA LEU A 404 -14.28 6.81 15.79
C LEU A 404 -14.10 6.43 14.32
N ASP A 405 -14.11 7.44 13.46
CA ASP A 405 -13.76 7.35 12.04
C ASP A 405 -12.28 7.01 11.89
N GLY A 406 -11.95 6.13 10.95
CA GLY A 406 -10.59 5.66 10.72
C GLY A 406 -9.64 6.78 10.29
N PHE A 407 -10.08 7.69 9.43
CA PHE A 407 -9.25 8.82 9.01
C PHE A 407 -9.08 9.86 10.12
N GLU A 408 -10.11 10.10 10.95
CA GLU A 408 -9.96 10.95 12.13
C GLU A 408 -9.00 10.34 13.17
N ALA A 409 -9.04 9.01 13.35
CA ALA A 409 -8.07 8.31 14.18
C ALA A 409 -6.64 8.52 13.65
N GLN A 410 -6.42 8.31 12.36
CA GLN A 410 -5.11 8.53 11.72
C GLN A 410 -4.65 9.98 11.85
N ARG A 411 -5.56 10.95 11.68
CA ARG A 411 -5.27 12.36 11.90
C ARG A 411 -4.73 12.61 13.32
N LEU A 412 -5.41 12.10 14.33
CA LEU A 412 -4.98 12.22 15.73
C LEU A 412 -3.60 11.57 15.97
N PHE A 413 -3.35 10.40 15.38
CA PHE A 413 -2.05 9.73 15.47
C PHE A 413 -0.94 10.48 14.73
N SER A 414 -1.22 11.05 13.57
CA SER A 414 -0.25 11.81 12.77
C SER A 414 0.24 13.09 13.47
N MET A 415 -0.60 13.67 14.34
CA MET A 415 -0.29 14.91 15.08
C MET A 415 0.57 14.71 16.31
N ARG A 416 0.88 13.47 16.72
CA ARG A 416 1.66 13.18 17.93
C ARG A 416 3.11 13.63 17.78
N GLY A 417 3.69 14.17 18.87
CA GLY A 417 5.12 14.38 19.02
C GLY A 417 5.70 15.48 18.13
N ARG A 418 6.90 15.22 17.59
CA ARG A 418 7.64 16.18 16.76
C ARG A 418 6.99 16.36 15.38
N PRO A 419 7.26 17.50 14.71
CA PRO A 419 6.88 17.66 13.31
C PRO A 419 7.38 16.49 12.46
N ILE A 420 6.53 15.99 11.57
CA ILE A 420 6.89 14.87 10.69
C ILE A 420 7.51 15.39 9.39
N PRO A 421 8.51 14.68 8.84
CA PRO A 421 9.08 14.99 7.53
C PRO A 421 8.03 14.89 6.41
N ALA A 422 8.37 15.38 5.23
CA ALA A 422 7.57 15.19 4.03
C ALA A 422 7.50 13.69 3.66
N ALA A 423 6.34 13.22 3.18
CA ALA A 423 6.14 11.81 2.82
C ALA A 423 6.97 11.37 1.60
N GLY A 424 7.31 12.30 0.72
CA GLY A 424 8.07 12.04 -0.50
C GLY A 424 9.59 11.94 -0.31
N LEU A 425 10.08 11.78 0.91
CA LEU A 425 11.49 11.47 1.17
C LEU A 425 11.75 9.96 1.00
N PRO A 426 13.01 9.57 0.71
CA PRO A 426 13.38 8.15 0.66
C PRO A 426 13.19 7.48 2.03
N ALA A 427 12.91 6.17 2.01
CA ALA A 427 12.59 5.38 3.20
C ALA A 427 13.64 5.50 4.32
N TYR A 428 14.92 5.48 3.98
CA TYR A 428 16.03 5.61 4.93
C TYR A 428 16.19 7.01 5.55
N ALA A 429 15.42 8.01 5.13
CA ALA A 429 15.39 9.34 5.75
C ALA A 429 14.49 9.39 7.01
N PHE A 430 13.78 8.33 7.31
CA PHE A 430 12.86 8.23 8.44
C PHE A 430 13.42 7.33 9.54
N ASP A 431 12.87 7.52 10.74
CA ASP A 431 12.95 6.55 11.84
C ASP A 431 11.59 5.87 12.05
N ASP A 432 11.52 4.83 12.89
CA ASP A 432 10.29 4.08 13.19
C ASP A 432 9.11 4.99 13.56
N SER A 433 9.36 6.07 14.30
CA SER A 433 8.32 6.97 14.80
C SER A 433 7.78 7.92 13.73
N THR A 434 8.59 8.25 12.74
CA THR A 434 8.27 9.21 11.68
C THR A 434 7.81 8.53 10.40
N TYR A 435 8.31 7.31 10.10
CA TYR A 435 7.96 6.56 8.89
C TYR A 435 6.45 6.32 8.80
N GLY A 436 5.86 5.66 9.81
CA GLY A 436 4.42 5.39 9.82
C GLY A 436 3.58 6.67 9.74
N ARG A 437 3.97 7.73 10.46
CA ARG A 437 3.23 9.00 10.49
C ARG A 437 3.33 9.79 9.17
N SER A 438 4.48 9.77 8.51
CA SER A 438 4.72 10.51 7.25
C SER A 438 4.27 9.71 6.04
N VAL A 439 4.74 8.48 5.90
CA VAL A 439 4.55 7.68 4.69
C VAL A 439 3.12 7.14 4.64
N TYR A 440 2.66 6.47 5.70
CA TYR A 440 1.32 5.88 5.76
C TYR A 440 0.25 6.94 6.01
N LEU A 441 0.27 7.54 7.22
CA LEU A 441 -0.87 8.33 7.69
C LEU A 441 -1.01 9.64 6.92
N ARG A 442 0.08 10.40 6.76
CA ARG A 442 0.01 11.67 6.05
C ARG A 442 -0.45 11.50 4.60
N THR A 443 0.09 10.51 3.89
CA THR A 443 -0.32 10.26 2.50
C THR A 443 -1.80 9.91 2.42
N ALA A 444 -2.27 8.99 3.27
CA ALA A 444 -3.68 8.64 3.34
C ALA A 444 -4.59 9.84 3.64
N LEU A 445 -4.16 10.73 4.56
CA LEU A 445 -4.91 11.95 4.91
C LEU A 445 -4.94 12.97 3.77
N VAL A 446 -3.84 13.14 3.03
CA VAL A 446 -3.79 14.01 1.83
C VAL A 446 -4.75 13.50 0.76
N LEU A 447 -4.75 12.19 0.51
CA LEU A 447 -5.64 11.57 -0.48
C LEU A 447 -7.11 11.71 -0.06
N GLU A 448 -7.44 11.43 1.20
CA GLU A 448 -8.82 11.56 1.68
C GLU A 448 -9.30 13.02 1.76
N THR A 449 -8.43 13.95 2.16
CA THR A 449 -8.71 15.40 2.08
C THR A 449 -9.03 15.80 0.64
N THR A 450 -8.24 15.33 -0.32
CA THR A 450 -8.50 15.58 -1.75
C THR A 450 -9.85 15.01 -2.17
N ARG A 451 -10.17 13.78 -1.78
CA ARG A 451 -11.43 13.11 -2.09
C ARG A 451 -12.64 13.84 -1.50
N ARG A 452 -12.59 14.20 -0.22
CA ARG A 452 -13.68 14.93 0.47
C ARG A 452 -13.89 16.32 -0.10
N THR A 453 -12.79 17.03 -0.36
CA THR A 453 -12.83 18.44 -0.82
C THR A 453 -13.27 18.58 -2.26
N TYR A 454 -12.77 17.73 -3.17
CA TYR A 454 -12.98 17.90 -4.61
C TYR A 454 -13.94 16.88 -5.22
N GLY A 455 -14.50 15.98 -4.42
CA GLY A 455 -15.53 15.02 -4.77
C GLY A 455 -15.01 13.62 -5.09
N ALA A 456 -15.67 12.62 -4.49
CA ALA A 456 -15.29 11.22 -4.55
C ALA A 456 -15.15 10.68 -5.99
N ALA A 457 -16.16 10.92 -6.85
CA ALA A 457 -16.16 10.38 -8.22
C ALA A 457 -14.96 10.86 -9.07
N ARG A 458 -14.54 12.13 -8.90
CA ARG A 458 -13.34 12.65 -9.61
C ARG A 458 -12.07 12.06 -9.05
N PHE A 459 -11.98 11.94 -7.72
CA PHE A 459 -10.84 11.34 -7.05
C PHE A 459 -10.68 9.87 -7.45
N ASP A 460 -11.76 9.07 -7.37
CA ASP A 460 -11.76 7.65 -7.71
C ASP A 460 -11.36 7.44 -9.19
N ARG A 461 -11.80 8.35 -10.07
CA ARG A 461 -11.35 8.35 -11.47
C ARG A 461 -9.85 8.62 -11.61
N ALA A 462 -9.31 9.62 -10.91
CA ALA A 462 -7.89 9.98 -11.00
C ALA A 462 -6.97 8.84 -10.49
N LEU A 463 -7.26 8.31 -9.29
CA LEU A 463 -6.49 7.22 -8.71
C LEU A 463 -6.65 5.92 -9.50
N GLY A 464 -7.87 5.62 -9.97
CA GLY A 464 -8.12 4.46 -10.82
C GLY A 464 -7.42 4.54 -12.19
N LEU A 465 -7.28 5.73 -12.79
CA LEU A 465 -6.49 5.92 -14.01
C LEU A 465 -5.00 5.67 -13.73
N TYR A 466 -4.46 6.21 -12.63
CA TYR A 466 -3.08 5.93 -12.22
C TYR A 466 -2.83 4.42 -12.06
N ALA A 467 -3.63 3.73 -11.27
CA ALA A 467 -3.46 2.31 -11.00
C ALA A 467 -3.50 1.46 -12.29
N ARG A 468 -4.46 1.75 -13.20
CA ARG A 468 -4.57 1.01 -14.47
C ARG A 468 -3.49 1.34 -15.48
N ALA A 469 -3.07 2.61 -15.56
CA ALA A 469 -2.02 3.05 -16.50
C ALA A 469 -0.63 2.55 -16.09
N GLN A 470 -0.40 2.43 -14.77
CA GLN A 470 0.90 2.01 -14.24
C GLN A 470 0.98 0.52 -13.90
N ARG A 471 -0.03 -0.25 -14.26
CA ARG A 471 -0.03 -1.70 -14.06
C ARG A 471 1.16 -2.36 -14.77
N PHE A 472 1.91 -3.18 -14.04
CA PHE A 472 3.17 -3.81 -14.45
C PHE A 472 4.25 -2.81 -14.89
N ARG A 473 4.29 -1.66 -14.22
CA ARG A 473 5.30 -0.61 -14.43
C ARG A 473 5.87 -0.16 -13.09
N HIS A 474 6.89 0.68 -13.18
CA HIS A 474 7.60 1.28 -12.06
C HIS A 474 7.40 2.80 -12.05
N PRO A 475 6.26 3.28 -11.55
CA PRO A 475 5.96 4.71 -11.59
C PRO A 475 6.76 5.52 -10.58
N THR A 476 6.83 6.80 -10.88
CA THR A 476 7.33 7.86 -10.00
C THR A 476 6.18 8.69 -9.45
N PRO A 477 6.41 9.60 -8.48
CA PRO A 477 5.39 10.56 -8.04
C PRO A 477 4.78 11.38 -9.18
N GLU A 478 5.55 11.65 -10.24
CA GLU A 478 5.09 12.40 -11.41
C GLU A 478 3.94 11.71 -12.16
N ASP A 479 3.96 10.39 -12.21
CA ASP A 479 2.90 9.60 -12.85
C ASP A 479 1.58 9.71 -12.06
N LEU A 480 1.65 9.69 -10.72
CA LEU A 480 0.50 9.93 -9.86
C LEU A 480 -0.03 11.36 -10.06
N PHE A 481 0.84 12.37 -9.99
CA PHE A 481 0.47 13.78 -10.14
C PHE A 481 -0.14 14.05 -11.51
N SER A 482 0.41 13.49 -12.57
CA SER A 482 -0.12 13.63 -13.93
C SER A 482 -1.53 13.08 -14.07
N SER A 483 -1.84 11.94 -13.42
CA SER A 483 -3.19 11.38 -13.41
C SER A 483 -4.20 12.31 -12.71
N PHE A 484 -3.80 12.93 -11.61
CA PHE A 484 -4.63 13.91 -10.90
C PHE A 484 -4.80 15.20 -11.71
N ASP A 485 -3.73 15.74 -12.29
CA ASP A 485 -3.79 16.92 -13.14
C ASP A 485 -4.70 16.70 -14.36
N GLY A 486 -4.69 15.50 -14.93
CA GLY A 486 -5.58 15.12 -16.04
C GLY A 486 -7.08 15.16 -15.69
N VAL A 487 -7.44 14.93 -14.43
CA VAL A 487 -8.85 14.92 -13.96
C VAL A 487 -9.26 16.26 -13.33
N PHE A 488 -8.37 16.88 -12.55
CA PHE A 488 -8.68 18.09 -11.77
C PHE A 488 -8.27 19.37 -12.45
N GLY A 489 -7.53 19.28 -13.55
CA GLY A 489 -6.99 20.39 -14.33
C GLY A 489 -5.52 20.63 -14.06
N ALA A 490 -4.83 21.19 -15.06
CA ALA A 490 -3.40 21.48 -15.02
C ALA A 490 -3.02 22.25 -13.74
N ALA A 491 -1.87 21.90 -13.15
CA ALA A 491 -1.34 22.46 -11.92
C ALA A 491 -2.20 22.20 -10.66
N PHE A 492 -3.11 21.19 -10.64
CA PHE A 492 -3.78 20.76 -9.42
C PHE A 492 -2.74 20.18 -8.43
N SER A 493 -1.88 19.31 -8.91
CA SER A 493 -0.80 18.73 -8.12
C SER A 493 0.14 19.79 -7.53
N GLU A 494 0.48 20.83 -8.27
CA GLU A 494 1.31 21.95 -7.78
C GLU A 494 0.67 22.70 -6.62
N ARG A 495 -0.65 22.80 -6.58
CA ARG A 495 -1.36 23.53 -5.52
C ARG A 495 -1.70 22.70 -4.30
N VAL A 496 -1.86 21.37 -4.47
CA VAL A 496 -2.41 20.50 -3.42
C VAL A 496 -1.45 19.36 -3.09
N LEU A 497 -1.13 18.48 -4.07
CA LEU A 497 -0.44 17.22 -3.77
C LEU A 497 1.05 17.43 -3.48
N ARG A 498 1.77 18.16 -4.32
CA ARG A 498 3.22 18.40 -4.13
C ARG A 498 3.53 19.16 -2.85
N PRO A 499 2.80 20.25 -2.49
CA PRO A 499 2.99 20.90 -1.20
C PRO A 499 2.79 19.95 -0.03
N ALA A 500 1.70 19.18 -0.06
CA ALA A 500 1.35 18.30 1.04
C ALA A 500 2.26 17.07 1.15
N LEU A 501 2.61 16.40 0.03
CA LEU A 501 3.36 15.15 0.00
C LEU A 501 4.88 15.37 -0.07
N LEU A 502 5.36 16.24 -0.97
CA LEU A 502 6.79 16.39 -1.20
C LEU A 502 7.43 17.47 -0.32
N ARG A 503 6.68 18.49 0.13
CA ARG A 503 7.20 19.57 0.98
C ARG A 503 6.71 19.50 2.43
N GLY A 504 5.78 18.61 2.75
CA GLY A 504 5.26 18.43 4.11
C GLY A 504 4.40 19.58 4.61
N GLU A 505 3.86 20.39 3.70
CA GLU A 505 3.02 21.56 4.00
C GLU A 505 1.62 21.14 4.47
N THR A 506 0.94 22.01 5.22
CA THR A 506 -0.39 21.75 5.82
C THR A 506 -1.42 22.73 5.25
N ALA A 507 -2.69 22.41 5.47
CA ALA A 507 -3.82 23.28 5.11
C ALA A 507 -4.36 24.08 6.31
N ASP A 508 -3.65 24.10 7.43
CA ASP A 508 -3.97 24.69 8.73
C ASP A 508 -4.68 26.06 8.63
N ALA A 509 -5.84 26.20 9.29
CA ALA A 509 -6.64 27.41 9.24
C ALA A 509 -7.43 27.59 10.56
N ARG A 510 -7.64 28.85 10.97
CA ARG A 510 -8.32 29.19 12.24
C ARG A 510 -9.28 30.34 12.12
N LEU A 511 -10.26 30.35 13.00
CA LEU A 511 -11.15 31.49 13.25
C LEU A 511 -10.46 32.49 14.19
N LEU A 512 -10.42 33.77 13.79
CA LEU A 512 -9.81 34.83 14.61
C LEU A 512 -10.85 35.52 15.47
N ARG A 513 -11.99 35.88 14.90
CA ARG A 513 -13.03 36.66 15.55
C ARG A 513 -14.38 36.42 14.90
N MET A 514 -15.43 36.40 15.74
CA MET A 514 -16.81 36.57 15.35
C MET A 514 -17.46 37.62 16.29
N SER A 515 -18.24 38.52 15.74
CA SER A 515 -19.11 39.39 16.52
C SER A 515 -20.46 39.52 15.84
N SER A 516 -21.55 39.52 16.60
CA SER A 516 -22.90 39.71 16.08
C SER A 516 -23.63 40.68 17.00
N VAL A 517 -23.80 41.95 16.56
CA VAL A 517 -24.25 43.07 17.40
C VAL A 517 -25.59 43.60 16.83
N SER A 518 -26.52 43.93 17.71
CA SER A 518 -27.78 44.53 17.34
C SER A 518 -27.57 45.84 16.57
N ASN A 519 -28.34 46.06 15.49
CA ASN A 519 -28.37 47.28 14.73
C ASN A 519 -29.63 48.10 15.06
N HIS A 520 -29.62 49.38 14.75
CA HIS A 520 -30.75 50.27 15.02
C HIS A 520 -32.01 49.99 14.16
N ALA A 521 -31.93 49.05 13.18
CA ALA A 521 -33.04 48.68 12.28
C ALA A 521 -33.75 47.38 12.72
N GLY A 522 -33.51 46.89 13.93
CA GLY A 522 -34.17 45.69 14.47
C GLY A 522 -33.59 44.36 14.01
N GLY A 523 -32.33 44.34 13.61
CA GLY A 523 -31.56 43.15 13.24
C GLY A 523 -30.18 43.15 13.86
N TYR A 524 -29.27 42.35 13.30
CA TYR A 524 -27.91 42.20 13.76
C TYR A 524 -26.93 42.42 12.62
N VAL A 525 -25.78 43.02 12.90
CA VAL A 525 -24.60 43.06 12.03
C VAL A 525 -23.62 42.00 12.54
N THR A 526 -23.24 41.07 11.67
CA THR A 526 -22.33 39.99 11.99
C THR A 526 -21.04 40.16 11.20
N ASP A 527 -19.92 40.24 11.93
CA ASP A 527 -18.57 40.26 11.39
C ASP A 527 -17.86 38.94 11.72
N ILE A 528 -17.14 38.37 10.76
CA ILE A 528 -16.35 37.16 10.91
C ILE A 528 -14.97 37.34 10.27
N GLU A 529 -13.92 36.93 10.97
CA GLU A 529 -12.56 36.92 10.47
C GLU A 529 -11.93 35.54 10.68
N ALA A 530 -11.20 35.06 9.67
CA ALA A 530 -10.42 33.83 9.73
C ALA A 530 -9.08 33.99 9.02
N GLN A 531 -8.11 33.13 9.33
CA GLN A 531 -6.76 33.13 8.78
C GLN A 531 -6.31 31.73 8.43
N ARG A 532 -5.59 31.58 7.31
CA ARG A 532 -4.82 30.38 6.99
C ARG A 532 -3.41 30.53 7.52
N ASP A 533 -2.96 29.53 8.23
CA ASP A 533 -1.58 29.40 8.71
C ASP A 533 -0.82 28.35 7.86
N GLY A 534 -1.54 27.46 7.17
CA GLY A 534 -0.99 26.49 6.20
C GLY A 534 -0.90 27.05 4.78
N THR A 535 -0.08 26.44 3.96
CA THR A 535 0.22 26.84 2.58
C THR A 535 -0.51 26.01 1.52
N VAL A 536 -1.05 24.82 1.88
CA VAL A 536 -1.88 24.01 0.98
C VAL A 536 -3.23 24.71 0.77
N ALA A 537 -3.50 25.12 -0.46
CA ALA A 537 -4.65 25.95 -0.79
C ALA A 537 -5.92 25.12 -1.02
N LEU A 538 -6.65 24.77 0.04
CA LEU A 538 -7.95 24.11 -0.04
C LEU A 538 -9.11 25.12 -0.04
N PRO A 539 -10.22 24.87 -0.75
CA PRO A 539 -11.47 25.59 -0.49
C PRO A 539 -12.01 25.17 0.88
N LEU A 540 -12.43 26.16 1.69
CA LEU A 540 -13.00 25.93 3.01
C LEU A 540 -14.37 26.55 3.13
N TRP A 541 -15.14 26.13 4.14
CA TRP A 541 -16.42 26.70 4.48
C TRP A 541 -16.44 27.15 5.94
N ILE A 542 -17.08 28.29 6.21
CA ILE A 542 -17.37 28.73 7.57
C ILE A 542 -18.89 28.66 7.76
N GLU A 543 -19.36 27.86 8.71
CA GLU A 543 -20.76 27.77 9.06
C GLU A 543 -21.05 28.60 10.33
N LEU A 544 -21.97 29.53 10.21
CA LEU A 544 -22.49 30.33 11.32
C LEU A 544 -23.84 29.77 11.76
N ARG A 545 -24.12 29.79 13.07
CA ARG A 545 -25.39 29.31 13.63
C ARG A 545 -26.00 30.31 14.61
N THR A 546 -27.34 30.50 14.53
CA THR A 546 -28.11 31.23 15.55
C THR A 546 -28.52 30.30 16.69
N ALA A 547 -29.02 30.86 17.80
CA ALA A 547 -29.55 30.07 18.92
C ALA A 547 -30.80 29.27 18.53
N SER A 548 -31.58 29.73 17.56
CA SER A 548 -32.77 29.04 17.00
C SER A 548 -32.39 27.89 16.06
N GLY A 549 -31.09 27.77 15.66
CA GLY A 549 -30.62 26.73 14.75
C GLY A 549 -30.52 27.14 13.28
N VAL A 550 -30.82 28.41 12.92
CA VAL A 550 -30.60 28.90 11.56
C VAL A 550 -29.11 28.84 11.23
N ARG A 551 -28.78 28.35 10.03
CA ARG A 551 -27.40 28.17 9.56
C ARG A 551 -27.13 29.06 8.35
N ARG A 552 -25.93 29.61 8.30
CA ARG A 552 -25.41 30.32 7.13
C ARG A 552 -23.99 29.83 6.84
N ARG A 553 -23.75 29.40 5.59
CA ARG A 553 -22.42 28.97 5.13
C ARG A 553 -21.79 30.03 4.24
N LEU A 554 -20.53 30.32 4.50
CA LEU A 554 -19.71 31.28 3.78
C LEU A 554 -18.56 30.53 3.12
N PRO A 555 -18.41 30.59 1.77
CA PRO A 555 -17.30 29.93 1.10
C PRO A 555 -16.02 30.75 1.27
N TRP A 556 -14.90 30.07 1.56
CA TRP A 556 -13.58 30.66 1.61
C TRP A 556 -12.73 30.10 0.48
N ALA A 557 -12.48 30.92 -0.55
CA ALA A 557 -11.75 30.52 -1.74
C ALA A 557 -10.31 30.09 -1.43
N PRO A 558 -9.75 29.08 -2.16
CA PRO A 558 -8.35 28.70 -2.02
C PRO A 558 -7.44 29.87 -2.37
N GLY A 559 -6.27 29.94 -1.73
CA GLY A 559 -5.26 30.98 -1.99
C GLY A 559 -5.48 32.32 -1.30
N LEU A 560 -6.61 32.55 -0.64
CA LEU A 560 -6.82 33.74 0.18
C LEU A 560 -6.30 33.48 1.60
N PRO A 561 -5.25 34.18 2.08
CA PRO A 561 -4.67 33.93 3.39
C PRO A 561 -5.56 34.40 4.54
N ARG A 562 -6.47 35.34 4.28
CA ARG A 562 -7.46 35.85 5.25
C ARG A 562 -8.85 35.85 4.67
N PHE A 563 -9.80 35.56 5.52
CA PHE A 563 -11.23 35.67 5.24
C PHE A 563 -11.83 36.79 6.12
N ARG A 564 -12.64 37.65 5.51
CA ARG A 564 -13.44 38.66 6.20
C ARG A 564 -14.79 38.77 5.54
N ALA A 565 -15.84 38.74 6.35
CA ALA A 565 -17.20 39.00 5.89
C ALA A 565 -17.95 39.82 6.92
N SER A 566 -18.77 40.76 6.45
CA SER A 566 -19.72 41.55 7.22
C SER A 566 -21.07 41.50 6.54
N PHE A 567 -22.14 41.23 7.28
CA PHE A 567 -23.49 41.18 6.72
C PHE A 567 -24.55 41.38 7.79
N THR A 568 -25.76 41.78 7.39
CA THR A 568 -26.91 41.91 8.27
C THR A 568 -27.75 40.62 8.29
N ALA A 569 -28.35 40.35 9.47
CA ALA A 569 -29.21 39.20 9.69
C ALA A 569 -30.39 39.61 10.62
N ARG A 570 -31.47 38.84 10.58
CA ARG A 570 -32.63 39.06 11.50
C ARG A 570 -32.33 38.53 12.90
N GLU A 571 -31.54 37.46 13.01
CA GLU A 571 -31.17 36.83 14.26
C GLU A 571 -29.69 36.95 14.53
N GLN A 572 -29.31 36.92 15.80
CA GLN A 572 -27.93 36.91 16.24
C GLN A 572 -27.27 35.55 15.93
N PHE A 573 -26.13 35.57 15.28
CA PHE A 573 -25.26 34.39 15.20
C PHE A 573 -24.45 34.24 16.48
N VAL A 574 -24.52 33.07 17.10
CA VAL A 574 -23.92 32.78 18.40
C VAL A 574 -22.73 31.83 18.30
N SER A 575 -22.52 31.21 17.14
CA SER A 575 -21.34 30.36 16.90
C SER A 575 -20.90 30.33 15.45
N ALA A 576 -19.63 30.10 15.25
CA ALA A 576 -18.97 29.85 13.98
C ALA A 576 -18.16 28.56 14.03
N LEU A 577 -18.21 27.80 12.95
CA LEU A 577 -17.46 26.54 12.78
C LEU A 577 -16.75 26.59 11.42
N LEU A 578 -15.46 26.44 11.42
CA LEU A 578 -14.63 26.25 10.23
C LEU A 578 -14.70 24.77 9.82
N ASP A 579 -14.75 24.51 8.53
CA ASP A 579 -14.84 23.19 7.91
C ASP A 579 -15.89 22.27 8.56
N PRO A 580 -17.18 22.65 8.51
CA PRO A 580 -18.25 21.93 9.21
C PRO A 580 -18.44 20.48 8.71
N ASP A 581 -18.01 20.18 7.50
CA ASP A 581 -18.11 18.88 6.85
C ASP A 581 -16.87 18.01 7.04
N ARG A 582 -15.83 18.54 7.70
CA ARG A 582 -14.54 17.87 7.96
C ARG A 582 -13.85 17.33 6.71
N HIS A 583 -13.72 18.19 5.73
CA HIS A 583 -13.00 17.87 4.50
C HIS A 583 -11.48 17.97 4.66
N ASP A 584 -11.01 18.89 5.49
CA ASP A 584 -9.60 19.12 5.76
C ASP A 584 -9.10 18.23 6.91
N LEU A 585 -8.41 17.16 6.57
CA LEU A 585 -7.74 16.29 7.53
C LEU A 585 -6.27 16.69 7.78
N LEU A 586 -5.79 17.76 7.12
CA LEU A 586 -4.43 18.28 7.25
C LEU A 586 -4.34 19.46 8.24
N ASP A 587 -5.47 19.91 8.75
CA ASP A 587 -5.55 20.89 9.81
C ASP A 587 -4.96 20.33 11.10
N ARG A 588 -3.96 21.05 11.65
CA ARG A 588 -3.20 20.61 12.83
C ARG A 588 -3.93 20.89 14.14
N ASN A 589 -4.89 21.80 14.17
CA ASN A 589 -5.57 22.24 15.38
C ASN A 589 -7.06 22.54 15.15
N ALA A 590 -7.88 21.52 14.97
CA ALA A 590 -9.33 21.69 14.79
C ALA A 590 -10.06 22.43 15.93
N LEU A 591 -9.39 22.69 17.09
CA LEU A 591 -9.99 23.39 18.20
C LEU A 591 -10.07 24.91 17.99
N ASP A 592 -9.21 25.50 17.21
CA ASP A 592 -9.23 26.94 16.87
C ASP A 592 -10.15 27.26 15.67
N GLY A 593 -10.71 26.23 15.05
CA GLY A 593 -11.78 26.32 14.07
C GLY A 593 -13.17 26.59 14.64
N VAL A 594 -13.33 26.84 15.96
CA VAL A 594 -14.64 27.04 16.60
C VAL A 594 -14.65 28.30 17.45
N ILE A 595 -15.64 29.17 17.23
CA ILE A 595 -16.00 30.28 18.11
C ILE A 595 -17.44 30.10 18.57
N SER A 596 -17.72 30.29 19.88
CA SER A 596 -19.07 30.26 20.44
C SER A 596 -19.20 31.29 21.56
N GLU A 597 -20.24 32.13 21.49
CA GLU A 597 -20.57 33.12 22.52
C GLU A 597 -21.31 32.52 23.72
N HIS A 598 -21.81 31.30 23.59
CA HIS A 598 -22.55 30.60 24.66
C HIS A 598 -21.86 29.27 25.00
N PRO A 599 -21.98 28.81 26.28
CA PRO A 599 -21.44 27.51 26.63
C PRO A 599 -22.01 26.43 25.72
N ALA A 600 -21.11 25.66 25.15
CA ALA A 600 -21.44 24.64 24.15
C ALA A 600 -22.44 23.62 24.72
N PRO A 601 -23.42 23.16 23.92
CA PRO A 601 -24.30 22.07 24.32
C PRO A 601 -23.50 20.81 24.68
N PRO A 602 -24.03 19.91 25.54
CA PRO A 602 -23.29 18.76 26.10
C PRO A 602 -22.49 17.92 25.08
N ARG A 603 -22.96 17.86 23.83
CA ARG A 603 -22.27 17.14 22.73
C ARG A 603 -20.93 17.78 22.31
N ALA A 604 -20.82 19.11 22.38
CA ALA A 604 -19.56 19.79 22.08
C ALA A 604 -18.60 19.75 23.28
N VAL A 605 -19.10 19.69 24.51
CA VAL A 605 -18.32 19.39 25.70
C VAL A 605 -17.78 17.97 25.61
N LEU A 606 -18.60 17.01 25.21
CA LEU A 606 -18.19 15.62 25.00
C LEU A 606 -17.13 15.50 23.89
N ALA A 607 -17.29 16.21 22.77
CA ALA A 607 -16.28 16.25 21.71
C ALA A 607 -14.94 16.84 22.19
N ARG A 608 -14.98 17.89 23.03
CA ARG A 608 -13.79 18.48 23.68
C ARG A 608 -13.17 17.52 24.71
N LEU A 609 -13.98 16.82 25.49
CA LEU A 609 -13.53 15.81 26.46
C LEU A 609 -12.93 14.60 25.75
N VAL A 610 -13.50 14.16 24.63
CA VAL A 610 -12.94 13.11 23.77
C VAL A 610 -11.61 13.56 23.16
N ALA A 611 -11.52 14.80 22.66
CA ALA A 611 -10.27 15.36 22.18
C ALA A 611 -9.21 15.50 23.28
N LEU A 612 -9.62 15.92 24.48
CA LEU A 612 -8.74 16.02 25.66
C LEU A 612 -8.30 14.64 26.16
N PHE A 613 -9.19 13.66 26.16
CA PHE A 613 -8.89 12.26 26.50
C PHE A 613 -7.89 11.66 25.50
N HIS A 614 -8.08 11.92 24.21
CA HIS A 614 -7.14 11.50 23.17
C HIS A 614 -5.77 12.19 23.31
N ALA A 615 -5.76 13.48 23.66
CA ALA A 615 -4.52 14.19 23.96
C ALA A 615 -3.80 13.63 25.21
N LEU A 616 -4.56 13.24 26.25
CA LEU A 616 -4.04 12.59 27.44
C LEU A 616 -3.52 11.18 27.17
N VAL A 617 -4.25 10.35 26.44
CA VAL A 617 -3.78 9.02 26.00
C VAL A 617 -2.54 9.15 25.10
N ALA A 618 -2.47 10.20 24.29
CA ALA A 618 -1.29 10.52 23.49
C ALA A 618 -0.08 10.93 24.35
N ALA A 619 -0.30 11.60 25.48
CA ALA A 619 0.77 12.04 26.39
C ALA A 619 1.29 10.92 27.32
N VAL A 620 0.45 9.90 27.61
CA VAL A 620 0.80 8.79 28.51
C VAL A 620 1.40 7.60 27.75
N GLY A 621 1.25 7.55 26.41
CA GLY A 621 1.81 6.51 25.54
C GLY A 621 3.09 6.94 24.79
N ALA A 622 3.78 7.98 25.26
CA ALA A 622 5.05 8.48 24.73
C ALA A 622 6.24 7.98 25.57
#